data_40745e8f158c469187c2622b0242a427
#
_entry.id   40745e8f158c469187c2622b0242a427
#
_cell.length_a   1.000
_cell.length_b   1.000
_cell.length_c   1.000
_cell.angle_alpha   90.00
_cell.angle_beta   90.00
_cell.angle_gamma   90.00
#
_symmetry.space_group_name_H-M   'P 1'
#
loop_
_entity.id
_entity.type
_entity.pdbx_description
1 polymer ?
#
loop_
_entity_poly.entity_id
_entity_poly.type
_entity_poly.pdbx_seq_one_letter_code
_entity_poly.pdbx_strand_id
1 'polypeptide(L)'
;MAGIVIEHLKYRYPGSGELALNDISFTVRPGEFLGIIGRNESGKSSLCQAVAGLIPGFYKGAYGGKVLIDEIEVKTVDVDELCQKVGIIFQNPFNQVTGSKLTVYEEISFGLENMGIERNEMKRRIDEAMELLDISKYKDRYPFDLSGGQMQRMAIASIIAMKPEVIILDEPTSQLDPQGRDEVFQAVQKLSRQGITIILAEHNMEKIAQYCERVVLLDGGELIAVDTPQSIFSRADLTEHGVEAPVYTQICKILGLKNKVTGYYPVTLAEARELFLLEGRDFNL
;
A
#
# COMPACT_ATOMS: atom_id res chain seq x y z
N MET A 1 10.12 -14.23 -2.12
CA MET A 1 9.77 -13.06 -1.25
C MET A 1 10.84 -12.02 -1.44
N ALA A 2 10.47 -10.86 -1.92
CA ALA A 2 11.42 -9.81 -2.28
C ALA A 2 11.62 -8.81 -1.14
N GLY A 3 12.89 -8.54 -0.79
CA GLY A 3 13.30 -7.46 0.08
C GLY A 3 13.57 -6.19 -0.73
N ILE A 4 13.33 -5.00 -0.12
CA ILE A 4 13.55 -3.73 -0.80
C ILE A 4 14.54 -2.90 0.02
N VAL A 5 15.51 -2.31 -0.67
CA VAL A 5 16.48 -1.37 -0.08
C VAL A 5 16.40 -0.05 -0.82
N ILE A 6 16.21 1.02 -0.08
CA ILE A 6 16.19 2.39 -0.60
C ILE A 6 17.39 3.12 0.00
N GLU A 7 18.25 3.68 -0.85
CA GLU A 7 19.49 4.35 -0.45
C GLU A 7 19.57 5.75 -1.06
N HIS A 8 19.56 6.77 -0.20
CA HIS A 8 19.74 8.17 -0.58
C HIS A 8 18.86 8.62 -1.74
N LEU A 9 17.63 8.09 -1.83
CA LEU A 9 16.71 8.36 -2.92
C LEU A 9 16.32 9.84 -2.94
N LYS A 10 16.56 10.47 -4.10
CA LYS A 10 16.17 11.85 -4.39
C LYS A 10 15.43 11.89 -5.72
N TYR A 11 14.36 12.66 -5.75
CA TYR A 11 13.63 12.83 -6.99
C TYR A 11 12.97 14.20 -7.09
N ARG A 12 13.01 14.76 -8.30
CA ARG A 12 12.36 16.02 -8.66
C ARG A 12 11.67 15.89 -10.01
N TYR A 13 10.38 16.19 -10.04
CA TYR A 13 9.61 16.18 -11.27
C TYR A 13 10.12 17.23 -12.28
N PRO A 14 9.97 17.00 -13.60
CA PRO A 14 10.31 17.99 -14.62
C PRO A 14 9.51 19.29 -14.39
N GLY A 15 10.20 20.42 -14.43
CA GLY A 15 9.58 21.73 -14.22
C GLY A 15 9.28 22.11 -12.76
N SER A 16 9.44 21.20 -11.79
CA SER A 16 9.36 21.54 -10.37
C SER A 16 10.64 22.20 -9.88
N GLY A 17 10.50 23.18 -8.96
CA GLY A 17 11.63 23.79 -8.22
C GLY A 17 12.05 22.95 -7.01
N GLU A 18 11.17 22.07 -6.51
CA GLU A 18 11.32 21.35 -5.25
C GLU A 18 11.52 19.85 -5.45
N LEU A 19 12.20 19.20 -4.51
CA LEU A 19 12.33 17.75 -4.45
C LEU A 19 11.04 17.13 -3.94
N ALA A 20 10.50 16.17 -4.68
CA ALA A 20 9.39 15.34 -4.23
C ALA A 20 9.85 14.23 -3.27
N LEU A 21 11.12 13.81 -3.39
CA LEU A 21 11.81 12.92 -2.45
C LEU A 21 13.20 13.50 -2.19
N ASN A 22 13.57 13.59 -0.91
CA ASN A 22 14.82 14.20 -0.48
C ASN A 22 15.56 13.28 0.50
N ASP A 23 16.55 12.56 0.01
CA ASP A 23 17.47 11.74 0.78
C ASP A 23 16.82 10.59 1.58
N ILE A 24 15.83 9.92 0.98
CA ILE A 24 15.10 8.82 1.60
C ILE A 24 15.97 7.57 1.67
N SER A 25 16.13 7.00 2.87
CA SER A 25 16.88 5.75 3.08
C SER A 25 16.18 4.88 4.12
N PHE A 26 15.75 3.68 3.73
CA PHE A 26 15.23 2.63 4.62
C PHE A 26 15.15 1.30 3.89
N THR A 27 14.82 0.23 4.61
CA THR A 27 14.65 -1.11 4.06
C THR A 27 13.26 -1.66 4.35
N VAL A 28 12.76 -2.51 3.45
CA VAL A 28 11.55 -3.32 3.64
C VAL A 28 11.97 -4.79 3.65
N ARG A 29 11.55 -5.52 4.66
CA ARG A 29 11.88 -6.95 4.79
C ARG A 29 11.03 -7.78 3.83
N PRO A 30 11.55 -8.92 3.34
CA PRO A 30 10.74 -9.85 2.56
C PRO A 30 9.46 -10.27 3.31
N GLY A 31 8.30 -10.16 2.67
CA GLY A 31 7.01 -10.48 3.25
C GLY A 31 6.47 -9.47 4.27
N GLU A 32 7.14 -8.34 4.48
CA GLU A 32 6.70 -7.27 5.39
C GLU A 32 5.46 -6.55 4.84
N PHE A 33 4.55 -6.19 5.73
CA PHE A 33 3.46 -5.27 5.45
C PHE A 33 3.83 -3.88 5.99
N LEU A 34 4.35 -3.01 5.10
CA LEU A 34 4.81 -1.67 5.42
C LEU A 34 3.74 -0.63 5.09
N GLY A 35 3.43 0.26 6.04
CA GLY A 35 2.60 1.44 5.83
C GLY A 35 3.44 2.67 5.46
N ILE A 36 2.92 3.55 4.61
CA ILE A 36 3.47 4.87 4.34
C ILE A 36 2.41 5.91 4.68
N ILE A 37 2.73 6.81 5.59
CA ILE A 37 1.84 7.88 6.04
C ILE A 37 2.50 9.25 5.91
N GLY A 38 1.69 10.28 5.93
CA GLY A 38 2.11 11.69 5.83
C GLY A 38 0.98 12.52 5.21
N ARG A 39 1.11 13.83 5.34
CA ARG A 39 0.14 14.76 4.73
C ARG A 39 0.10 14.63 3.19
N ASN A 40 -0.87 15.28 2.57
CA ASN A 40 -0.89 15.39 1.11
C ASN A 40 0.42 16.05 0.65
N GLU A 41 0.91 15.62 -0.53
CA GLU A 41 2.18 16.11 -1.13
C GLU A 41 3.44 15.78 -0.31
N SER A 42 3.38 14.90 0.69
CA SER A 42 4.58 14.49 1.46
C SER A 42 5.53 13.55 0.72
N GLY A 43 5.20 13.13 -0.50
CA GLY A 43 6.06 12.24 -1.31
C GLY A 43 5.62 10.78 -1.34
N LYS A 44 4.50 10.37 -0.70
CA LYS A 44 4.01 8.97 -0.65
C LYS A 44 3.90 8.33 -2.02
N SER A 45 3.13 8.94 -2.94
CA SER A 45 2.94 8.41 -4.29
C SER A 45 4.23 8.39 -5.10
N SER A 46 5.09 9.41 -4.94
CA SER A 46 6.40 9.44 -5.58
C SER A 46 7.30 8.30 -5.10
N LEU A 47 7.26 7.98 -3.81
CA LEU A 47 7.99 6.84 -3.25
C LEU A 47 7.42 5.51 -3.78
N CYS A 48 6.10 5.34 -3.79
CA CYS A 48 5.44 4.17 -4.39
C CYS A 48 5.84 3.99 -5.87
N GLN A 49 5.84 5.07 -6.66
CA GLN A 49 6.23 5.05 -8.07
C GLN A 49 7.72 4.76 -8.28
N ALA A 50 8.59 5.22 -7.37
CA ALA A 50 10.01 4.92 -7.43
C ALA A 50 10.29 3.44 -7.17
N VAL A 51 9.61 2.82 -6.21
CA VAL A 51 9.72 1.38 -5.93
C VAL A 51 9.14 0.55 -7.08
N ALA A 52 8.05 1.03 -7.71
CA ALA A 52 7.45 0.38 -8.89
C ALA A 52 8.26 0.58 -10.19
N GLY A 53 9.37 1.33 -10.16
CA GLY A 53 10.19 1.61 -11.34
C GLY A 53 9.60 2.62 -12.33
N LEU A 54 8.45 3.22 -12.02
CA LEU A 54 7.84 4.27 -12.82
C LEU A 54 8.67 5.57 -12.78
N ILE A 55 9.39 5.80 -11.68
CA ILE A 55 10.40 6.84 -11.53
C ILE A 55 11.79 6.16 -11.54
N PRO A 56 12.73 6.60 -12.37
CA PRO A 56 12.64 7.64 -13.40
C PRO A 56 12.22 7.09 -14.78
N GLY A 57 11.82 5.84 -14.88
CA GLY A 57 11.56 5.14 -16.14
C GLY A 57 10.50 5.83 -16.99
N PHE A 58 9.29 5.95 -16.47
CA PHE A 58 8.14 6.59 -17.11
C PHE A 58 8.07 8.08 -16.77
N TYR A 59 8.06 8.44 -15.48
CA TYR A 59 8.11 9.83 -15.02
C TYR A 59 9.55 10.32 -15.06
N LYS A 60 9.91 11.04 -16.13
CA LYS A 60 11.24 11.63 -16.28
C LYS A 60 11.46 12.73 -15.25
N GLY A 61 12.70 12.94 -14.83
CA GLY A 61 13.06 13.96 -13.84
C GLY A 61 14.50 13.81 -13.36
N ALA A 62 14.88 14.65 -12.40
CA ALA A 62 16.18 14.51 -11.75
C ALA A 62 16.07 13.42 -10.68
N TYR A 63 16.86 12.36 -10.82
CA TYR A 63 16.87 11.18 -9.95
C TYR A 63 18.27 10.95 -9.37
N GLY A 64 18.35 10.66 -8.08
CA GLY A 64 19.58 10.30 -7.37
C GLY A 64 19.31 9.19 -6.36
N GLY A 65 20.37 8.52 -5.93
CA GLY A 65 20.27 7.38 -5.03
C GLY A 65 19.87 6.09 -5.76
N LYS A 66 19.38 5.09 -5.00
CA LYS A 66 19.05 3.76 -5.50
C LYS A 66 17.79 3.20 -4.87
N VAL A 67 17.05 2.41 -5.63
CA VAL A 67 16.04 1.46 -5.16
C VAL A 67 16.44 0.08 -5.65
N LEU A 68 16.60 -0.87 -4.72
CA LEU A 68 16.98 -2.25 -5.02
C LEU A 68 15.83 -3.17 -4.59
N ILE A 69 15.51 -4.15 -5.42
CA ILE A 69 14.61 -5.26 -5.11
C ILE A 69 15.40 -6.54 -5.31
N ASP A 70 15.59 -7.32 -4.24
CA ASP A 70 16.47 -8.51 -4.24
C ASP A 70 17.86 -8.19 -4.83
N GLU A 71 18.50 -7.12 -4.35
CA GLU A 71 19.83 -6.64 -4.78
C GLU A 71 19.88 -6.10 -6.22
N ILE A 72 18.80 -6.16 -6.99
CA ILE A 72 18.73 -5.67 -8.36
C ILE A 72 18.24 -4.21 -8.35
N GLU A 73 19.00 -3.32 -8.94
CA GLU A 73 18.64 -1.89 -9.01
C GLU A 73 17.49 -1.65 -9.99
N VAL A 74 16.35 -1.19 -9.48
CA VAL A 74 15.09 -1.03 -10.20
C VAL A 74 15.22 -0.26 -11.51
N LYS A 75 16.00 0.82 -11.54
CA LYS A 75 16.17 1.65 -12.76
C LYS A 75 16.96 0.97 -13.88
N THR A 76 17.64 -0.16 -13.61
CA THR A 76 18.45 -0.89 -14.59
C THR A 76 17.74 -2.09 -15.17
N VAL A 77 16.59 -2.45 -14.61
CA VAL A 77 15.76 -3.59 -15.04
C VAL A 77 14.83 -3.15 -16.16
N ASP A 78 14.63 -4.01 -17.15
CA ASP A 78 13.61 -3.80 -18.16
C ASP A 78 12.20 -3.83 -17.52
N VAL A 79 11.31 -2.96 -18.01
CA VAL A 79 9.95 -2.80 -17.46
C VAL A 79 9.20 -4.14 -17.46
N ASP A 80 9.36 -4.95 -18.49
CA ASP A 80 8.70 -6.25 -18.63
C ASP A 80 9.12 -7.24 -17.54
N GLU A 81 10.38 -7.24 -17.15
CA GLU A 81 10.90 -8.06 -16.06
C GLU A 81 10.42 -7.52 -14.70
N LEU A 82 10.45 -6.20 -14.50
CA LEU A 82 10.03 -5.58 -13.25
C LEU A 82 8.54 -5.79 -12.98
N CYS A 83 7.67 -5.68 -13.99
CA CYS A 83 6.23 -5.88 -13.86
C CYS A 83 5.84 -7.31 -13.44
N GLN A 84 6.72 -8.29 -13.63
CA GLN A 84 6.48 -9.65 -13.13
C GLN A 84 6.75 -9.78 -11.63
N LYS A 85 7.60 -8.91 -11.06
CA LYS A 85 7.97 -8.91 -9.64
C LYS A 85 7.18 -7.91 -8.81
N VAL A 86 6.85 -6.76 -9.39
CA VAL A 86 6.22 -5.65 -8.67
C VAL A 86 4.92 -5.25 -9.33
N GLY A 87 3.83 -5.33 -8.58
CA GLY A 87 2.53 -4.78 -8.97
C GLY A 87 2.26 -3.47 -8.24
N ILE A 88 1.72 -2.48 -8.94
CA ILE A 88 1.26 -1.23 -8.34
C ILE A 88 -0.24 -1.04 -8.60
N ILE A 89 -0.98 -0.66 -7.56
CA ILE A 89 -2.38 -0.28 -7.62
C ILE A 89 -2.46 1.22 -7.35
N PHE A 90 -3.01 1.97 -8.32
CA PHE A 90 -3.15 3.42 -8.23
C PHE A 90 -4.42 3.83 -7.48
N GLN A 91 -4.40 5.02 -6.91
CA GLN A 91 -5.54 5.66 -6.27
C GLN A 91 -6.77 5.75 -7.20
N ASN A 92 -6.56 6.09 -8.48
CA ASN A 92 -7.61 6.15 -9.47
C ASN A 92 -7.58 4.87 -10.34
N PRO A 93 -8.59 3.97 -10.21
CA PRO A 93 -8.64 2.73 -10.97
C PRO A 93 -8.73 2.93 -12.49
N PHE A 94 -9.26 4.06 -12.96
CA PHE A 94 -9.33 4.37 -14.39
C PHE A 94 -7.94 4.43 -15.05
N ASN A 95 -6.89 4.75 -14.28
CA ASN A 95 -5.53 4.77 -14.79
C ASN A 95 -4.96 3.36 -15.05
N GLN A 96 -5.62 2.32 -14.56
CA GLN A 96 -5.21 0.93 -14.67
C GLN A 96 -5.97 0.13 -15.72
N VAL A 97 -7.18 0.59 -16.09
CA VAL A 97 -8.01 -0.09 -17.08
C VAL A 97 -7.44 0.17 -18.48
N THR A 98 -7.15 -0.90 -19.22
CA THR A 98 -6.55 -0.79 -20.57
C THR A 98 -7.52 -0.19 -21.60
N GLY A 99 -8.83 -0.40 -21.40
CA GLY A 99 -9.88 0.00 -22.33
C GLY A 99 -9.89 -0.78 -23.63
N SER A 100 -9.06 -1.80 -23.78
CA SER A 100 -8.94 -2.62 -24.97
C SER A 100 -9.78 -3.90 -24.93
N LYS A 101 -10.31 -4.23 -23.77
CA LYS A 101 -11.03 -5.46 -23.49
C LYS A 101 -12.53 -5.19 -23.29
N LEU A 102 -13.37 -6.18 -23.68
CA LEU A 102 -14.82 -6.03 -23.65
C LEU A 102 -15.47 -6.56 -22.38
N THR A 103 -14.75 -7.38 -21.61
CA THR A 103 -15.24 -7.93 -20.36
C THR A 103 -14.24 -7.76 -19.22
N VAL A 104 -14.76 -7.75 -17.99
CA VAL A 104 -13.94 -7.75 -16.76
C VAL A 104 -12.97 -8.92 -16.75
N TYR A 105 -13.43 -10.10 -17.20
CA TYR A 105 -12.59 -11.28 -17.28
C TYR A 105 -11.39 -11.09 -18.22
N GLU A 106 -11.64 -10.55 -19.41
CA GLU A 106 -10.59 -10.25 -20.39
C GLU A 106 -9.65 -9.14 -19.91
N GLU A 107 -10.17 -8.12 -19.20
CA GLU A 107 -9.35 -7.05 -18.63
C GLU A 107 -8.36 -7.60 -17.59
N ILE A 108 -8.80 -8.52 -16.73
CA ILE A 108 -7.92 -9.20 -15.77
C ILE A 108 -6.92 -10.11 -16.49
N SER A 109 -7.29 -10.71 -17.62
CA SER A 109 -6.39 -11.58 -18.38
C SER A 109 -5.24 -10.83 -19.07
N PHE A 110 -5.39 -9.53 -19.32
CA PHE A 110 -4.46 -8.75 -20.14
C PHE A 110 -2.99 -8.84 -19.67
N GLY A 111 -2.74 -8.66 -18.37
CA GLY A 111 -1.38 -8.80 -17.82
C GLY A 111 -0.82 -10.20 -17.98
N LEU A 112 -1.64 -11.22 -17.77
CA LEU A 112 -1.26 -12.63 -17.91
C LEU A 112 -0.97 -13.03 -19.36
N GLU A 113 -1.73 -12.48 -20.31
CA GLU A 113 -1.49 -12.66 -21.75
C GLU A 113 -0.11 -12.10 -22.15
N ASN A 114 0.21 -10.89 -21.67
CA ASN A 114 1.50 -10.25 -21.93
C ASN A 114 2.68 -11.04 -21.31
N MET A 115 2.45 -11.70 -20.18
CA MET A 115 3.44 -12.58 -19.53
C MET A 115 3.55 -13.95 -20.22
N GLY A 116 2.72 -14.26 -21.23
CA GLY A 116 2.73 -15.55 -21.92
C GLY A 116 2.29 -16.73 -21.04
N ILE A 117 1.45 -16.50 -20.03
CA ILE A 117 0.95 -17.55 -19.12
C ILE A 117 0.07 -18.53 -19.90
N GLU A 118 0.25 -19.84 -19.62
CA GLU A 118 -0.53 -20.91 -20.24
C GLU A 118 -2.03 -20.75 -19.91
N ARG A 119 -2.91 -21.06 -20.89
CA ARG A 119 -4.35 -20.74 -20.85
C ARG A 119 -5.08 -21.32 -19.62
N ASN A 120 -4.77 -22.55 -19.21
CA ASN A 120 -5.44 -23.17 -18.07
C ASN A 120 -5.00 -22.53 -16.75
N GLU A 121 -3.70 -22.21 -16.65
CA GLU A 121 -3.15 -21.50 -15.48
C GLU A 121 -3.68 -20.07 -15.42
N MET A 122 -3.78 -19.39 -16.56
CA MET A 122 -4.39 -18.06 -16.66
C MET A 122 -5.83 -18.08 -16.13
N LYS A 123 -6.65 -19.02 -16.61
CA LYS A 123 -8.04 -19.18 -16.14
C LYS A 123 -8.10 -19.39 -14.63
N ARG A 124 -7.27 -20.28 -14.09
CA ARG A 124 -7.20 -20.54 -12.64
C ARG A 124 -6.87 -19.29 -11.85
N ARG A 125 -5.84 -18.52 -12.27
CA ARG A 125 -5.42 -17.29 -11.59
C ARG A 125 -6.48 -16.20 -11.63
N ILE A 126 -7.18 -16.04 -12.75
CA ILE A 126 -8.26 -15.06 -12.90
C ILE A 126 -9.42 -15.42 -11.97
N ASP A 127 -9.86 -16.69 -12.01
CA ASP A 127 -10.98 -17.16 -11.18
C ASP A 127 -10.65 -16.98 -9.68
N GLU A 128 -9.44 -17.36 -9.24
CA GLU A 128 -8.96 -17.15 -7.86
C GLU A 128 -8.95 -15.65 -7.45
N ALA A 129 -8.45 -14.77 -8.32
CA ALA A 129 -8.39 -13.34 -8.04
C ALA A 129 -9.79 -12.71 -7.98
N MET A 130 -10.69 -13.11 -8.88
CA MET A 130 -12.07 -12.62 -8.91
C MET A 130 -12.87 -13.07 -7.69
N GLU A 131 -12.68 -14.32 -7.24
CA GLU A 131 -13.31 -14.84 -6.03
C GLU A 131 -12.79 -14.12 -4.78
N LEU A 132 -11.48 -13.91 -4.68
CA LEU A 132 -10.85 -13.22 -3.55
C LEU A 132 -11.44 -11.82 -3.31
N LEU A 133 -11.84 -11.13 -4.39
CA LEU A 133 -12.34 -9.75 -4.37
C LEU A 133 -13.87 -9.63 -4.57
N ASP A 134 -14.61 -10.74 -4.53
CA ASP A 134 -16.07 -10.78 -4.73
C ASP A 134 -16.55 -10.05 -6.00
N ILE A 135 -15.86 -10.28 -7.13
CA ILE A 135 -16.20 -9.69 -8.42
C ILE A 135 -16.60 -10.71 -9.50
N SER A 136 -16.64 -12.00 -9.17
CA SER A 136 -16.95 -13.08 -10.11
C SER A 136 -18.30 -12.90 -10.83
N LYS A 137 -19.29 -12.29 -10.17
CA LYS A 137 -20.60 -11.96 -10.72
C LYS A 137 -20.59 -10.89 -11.82
N TYR A 138 -19.47 -10.20 -11.98
CA TYR A 138 -19.30 -9.14 -12.99
C TYR A 138 -18.42 -9.56 -14.18
N LYS A 139 -18.00 -10.84 -14.25
CA LYS A 139 -17.00 -11.32 -15.21
C LYS A 139 -17.28 -10.97 -16.66
N ASP A 140 -18.57 -11.00 -17.07
CA ASP A 140 -19.02 -10.76 -18.43
C ASP A 140 -19.46 -9.29 -18.70
N ARG A 141 -19.33 -8.42 -17.69
CA ARG A 141 -19.65 -6.98 -17.85
C ARG A 141 -18.53 -6.23 -18.55
N TYR A 142 -18.91 -5.17 -19.23
CA TYR A 142 -17.94 -4.20 -19.75
C TYR A 142 -17.26 -3.47 -18.58
N PRO A 143 -15.92 -3.33 -18.58
CA PRO A 143 -15.18 -2.73 -17.45
C PRO A 143 -15.69 -1.35 -17.05
N PHE A 144 -16.05 -0.49 -18.01
CA PHE A 144 -16.53 0.87 -17.73
C PHE A 144 -17.99 0.95 -17.27
N ASP A 145 -18.74 -0.16 -17.26
CA ASP A 145 -20.08 -0.25 -16.66
C ASP A 145 -20.02 -0.59 -15.15
N LEU A 146 -18.82 -0.75 -14.61
CA LEU A 146 -18.59 -0.96 -13.18
C LEU A 146 -18.72 0.33 -12.38
N SER A 147 -19.23 0.24 -11.14
CA SER A 147 -19.08 1.35 -10.19
C SER A 147 -17.60 1.56 -9.84
N GLY A 148 -17.24 2.74 -9.32
CA GLY A 148 -15.86 3.04 -8.94
C GLY A 148 -15.26 1.97 -8.02
N GLY A 149 -16.00 1.49 -7.02
CA GLY A 149 -15.54 0.43 -6.12
C GLY A 149 -15.39 -0.94 -6.79
N GLN A 150 -16.29 -1.28 -7.73
CA GLN A 150 -16.16 -2.53 -8.50
C GLN A 150 -14.95 -2.46 -9.44
N MET A 151 -14.73 -1.30 -10.07
CA MET A 151 -13.57 -1.07 -10.94
C MET A 151 -12.26 -1.14 -10.14
N GLN A 152 -12.22 -0.57 -8.93
CA GLN A 152 -11.06 -0.67 -8.06
C GLN A 152 -10.74 -2.13 -7.70
N ARG A 153 -11.76 -2.92 -7.35
CA ARG A 153 -11.56 -4.35 -7.07
C ARG A 153 -11.10 -5.13 -8.32
N MET A 154 -11.60 -4.78 -9.49
CA MET A 154 -11.11 -5.36 -10.76
C MET A 154 -9.65 -5.00 -11.00
N ALA A 155 -9.26 -3.74 -10.82
CA ALA A 155 -7.88 -3.29 -10.96
C ALA A 155 -6.93 -4.00 -9.97
N ILE A 156 -7.37 -4.23 -8.74
CA ILE A 156 -6.61 -5.03 -7.76
C ILE A 156 -6.53 -6.50 -8.22
N ALA A 157 -7.63 -7.07 -8.73
CA ALA A 157 -7.67 -8.46 -9.22
C ALA A 157 -6.68 -8.68 -10.37
N SER A 158 -6.56 -7.72 -11.30
CA SER A 158 -5.63 -7.83 -12.43
C SER A 158 -4.17 -7.91 -11.96
N ILE A 159 -3.80 -7.18 -10.91
CA ILE A 159 -2.46 -7.25 -10.34
C ILE A 159 -2.25 -8.54 -9.55
N ILE A 160 -3.21 -8.93 -8.71
CA ILE A 160 -3.12 -10.16 -7.91
C ILE A 160 -3.00 -11.41 -8.79
N ALA A 161 -3.72 -11.46 -9.91
CA ALA A 161 -3.67 -12.56 -10.86
C ALA A 161 -2.26 -12.79 -11.44
N MET A 162 -1.46 -11.73 -11.57
CA MET A 162 -0.08 -11.82 -12.04
C MET A 162 0.85 -12.47 -11.02
N LYS A 163 0.45 -12.56 -9.73
CA LYS A 163 1.22 -13.12 -8.61
C LYS A 163 2.60 -12.46 -8.39
N PRO A 164 2.64 -11.13 -8.25
CA PRO A 164 3.89 -10.43 -8.00
C PRO A 164 4.46 -10.79 -6.61
N GLU A 165 5.76 -10.55 -6.42
CA GLU A 165 6.43 -10.72 -5.12
C GLU A 165 6.25 -9.49 -4.21
N VAL A 166 6.04 -8.32 -4.81
CA VAL A 166 5.79 -7.04 -4.14
C VAL A 166 4.49 -6.44 -4.68
N ILE A 167 3.60 -6.01 -3.79
CA ILE A 167 2.39 -5.24 -4.15
C ILE A 167 2.47 -3.87 -3.48
N ILE A 168 2.37 -2.83 -4.29
CA ILE A 168 2.30 -1.44 -3.86
C ILE A 168 0.87 -0.96 -4.03
N LEU A 169 0.31 -0.39 -2.98
CA LEU A 169 -1.06 0.12 -2.92
C LEU A 169 -0.98 1.62 -2.61
N ASP A 170 -1.25 2.45 -3.60
CA ASP A 170 -1.27 3.92 -3.44
C ASP A 170 -2.72 4.38 -3.26
N GLU A 171 -3.16 4.53 -2.01
CA GLU A 171 -4.51 4.90 -1.60
C GLU A 171 -5.62 4.04 -2.25
N PRO A 172 -5.53 2.70 -2.16
CA PRO A 172 -6.36 1.79 -2.96
C PRO A 172 -7.84 1.81 -2.57
N THR A 173 -8.20 2.48 -1.48
CA THR A 173 -9.56 2.43 -0.92
C THR A 173 -10.30 3.78 -0.96
N SER A 174 -9.72 4.80 -1.60
CA SER A 174 -10.27 6.14 -1.69
C SER A 174 -11.65 6.21 -2.39
N GLN A 175 -11.93 5.29 -3.32
CA GLN A 175 -13.17 5.22 -4.09
C GLN A 175 -14.19 4.19 -3.54
N LEU A 176 -13.89 3.57 -2.38
CA LEU A 176 -14.68 2.49 -1.81
C LEU A 176 -15.57 2.95 -0.67
N ASP A 177 -16.76 2.35 -0.59
CA ASP A 177 -17.58 2.39 0.62
C ASP A 177 -16.90 1.64 1.79
N PRO A 178 -17.36 1.81 3.02
CA PRO A 178 -16.73 1.15 4.18
C PRO A 178 -16.63 -0.37 4.06
N GLN A 179 -17.65 -1.04 3.53
CA GLN A 179 -17.66 -2.48 3.36
C GLN A 179 -16.64 -2.92 2.30
N GLY A 180 -16.64 -2.30 1.12
CA GLY A 180 -15.69 -2.60 0.05
C GLY A 180 -14.25 -2.34 0.47
N ARG A 181 -14.02 -1.33 1.32
CA ARG A 181 -12.71 -1.05 1.92
C ARG A 181 -12.25 -2.22 2.79
N ASP A 182 -13.10 -2.71 3.68
CA ASP A 182 -12.77 -3.84 4.55
C ASP A 182 -12.49 -5.11 3.76
N GLU A 183 -13.26 -5.38 2.70
CA GLU A 183 -13.06 -6.53 1.81
C GLU A 183 -11.68 -6.47 1.12
N VAL A 184 -11.28 -5.30 0.60
CA VAL A 184 -9.94 -5.11 0.00
C VAL A 184 -8.83 -5.33 1.03
N PHE A 185 -8.93 -4.75 2.22
CA PHE A 185 -7.92 -4.95 3.26
C PHE A 185 -7.79 -6.41 3.70
N GLN A 186 -8.92 -7.13 3.82
CA GLN A 186 -8.90 -8.56 4.12
C GLN A 186 -8.23 -9.37 3.00
N ALA A 187 -8.47 -9.04 1.72
CA ALA A 187 -7.82 -9.68 0.59
C ALA A 187 -6.30 -9.43 0.62
N VAL A 188 -5.88 -8.19 0.80
CA VAL A 188 -4.46 -7.81 0.88
C VAL A 188 -3.77 -8.48 2.08
N GLN A 189 -4.45 -8.59 3.24
CA GLN A 189 -3.92 -9.31 4.39
C GLN A 189 -3.72 -10.80 4.11
N LYS A 190 -4.63 -11.44 3.37
CA LYS A 190 -4.44 -12.85 2.98
C LYS A 190 -3.19 -13.02 2.12
N LEU A 191 -2.92 -12.08 1.21
CA LEU A 191 -1.71 -12.10 0.37
C LEU A 191 -0.43 -11.89 1.19
N SER A 192 -0.43 -10.94 2.12
CA SER A 192 0.68 -10.74 3.05
C SER A 192 1.01 -12.02 3.82
N ARG A 193 -0.02 -12.73 4.33
CA ARG A 193 0.16 -14.03 5.02
C ARG A 193 0.71 -15.13 4.12
N GLN A 194 0.64 -14.99 2.80
CA GLN A 194 1.28 -15.88 1.83
C GLN A 194 2.74 -15.50 1.53
N GLY A 195 3.24 -14.45 2.19
CA GLY A 195 4.62 -13.99 2.07
C GLY A 195 4.87 -12.92 1.03
N ILE A 196 3.82 -12.35 0.43
CA ILE A 196 3.96 -11.21 -0.50
C ILE A 196 4.34 -9.97 0.31
N THR A 197 5.35 -9.23 -0.14
CA THR A 197 5.74 -7.94 0.44
C THR A 197 4.71 -6.88 0.05
N ILE A 198 4.15 -6.17 1.02
CA ILE A 198 3.12 -5.16 0.80
C ILE A 198 3.63 -3.78 1.21
N ILE A 199 3.50 -2.79 0.34
CA ILE A 199 3.68 -1.38 0.65
C ILE A 199 2.33 -0.70 0.47
N LEU A 200 1.84 -0.04 1.52
CA LEU A 200 0.54 0.61 1.56
C LEU A 200 0.68 2.09 1.92
N ALA A 201 0.43 2.99 0.97
CA ALA A 201 0.20 4.40 1.26
C ALA A 201 -1.30 4.61 1.53
N GLU A 202 -1.66 5.16 2.68
CA GLU A 202 -3.05 5.29 3.11
C GLU A 202 -3.23 6.46 4.09
N HIS A 203 -4.46 7.04 4.10
CA HIS A 203 -4.87 8.08 5.03
C HIS A 203 -5.72 7.56 6.20
N ASN A 204 -6.13 6.30 6.17
CA ASN A 204 -6.86 5.68 7.26
C ASN A 204 -5.89 5.09 8.27
N MET A 205 -5.60 5.84 9.34
CA MET A 205 -4.62 5.45 10.34
C MET A 205 -5.04 4.22 11.16
N GLU A 206 -6.33 3.96 11.32
CA GLU A 206 -6.83 2.72 11.93
C GLU A 206 -6.43 1.49 11.11
N LYS A 207 -6.51 1.59 9.77
CA LYS A 207 -6.09 0.50 8.88
C LYS A 207 -4.58 0.32 8.87
N ILE A 208 -3.82 1.41 8.82
CA ILE A 208 -2.36 1.36 8.97
C ILE A 208 -1.99 0.68 10.29
N ALA A 209 -2.59 1.10 11.41
CA ALA A 209 -2.32 0.51 12.72
C ALA A 209 -2.71 -0.97 12.84
N GLN A 210 -3.76 -1.37 12.12
CA GLN A 210 -4.29 -2.74 12.17
C GLN A 210 -3.51 -3.74 11.34
N TYR A 211 -2.97 -3.30 10.19
CA TYR A 211 -2.42 -4.20 9.19
C TYR A 211 -0.91 -4.11 9.01
N CYS A 212 -0.31 -2.96 9.27
CA CYS A 212 1.12 -2.75 9.02
C CYS A 212 2.00 -3.16 10.21
N GLU A 213 3.11 -3.81 9.90
CA GLU A 213 4.14 -4.17 10.89
C GLU A 213 5.03 -2.99 11.25
N ARG A 214 5.35 -2.19 10.24
CA ARG A 214 6.09 -0.93 10.38
C ARG A 214 5.43 0.17 9.56
N VAL A 215 5.73 1.40 9.93
CA VAL A 215 5.19 2.60 9.30
C VAL A 215 6.32 3.57 9.00
N VAL A 216 6.35 4.05 7.78
CA VAL A 216 7.18 5.16 7.29
C VAL A 216 6.37 6.44 7.42
N LEU A 217 6.86 7.41 8.16
CA LEU A 217 6.31 8.76 8.24
C LEU A 217 7.10 9.68 7.31
N LEU A 218 6.43 10.25 6.31
CA LEU A 218 7.00 11.22 5.38
C LEU A 218 6.42 12.61 5.60
N ASP A 219 7.26 13.64 5.47
CA ASP A 219 6.83 15.03 5.42
C ASP A 219 7.73 15.84 4.49
N GLY A 220 7.13 16.63 3.57
CA GLY A 220 7.87 17.48 2.63
C GLY A 220 8.93 16.76 1.79
N GLY A 221 8.70 15.50 1.44
CA GLY A 221 9.65 14.65 0.71
C GLY A 221 10.75 14.05 1.57
N GLU A 222 10.75 14.25 2.87
CA GLU A 222 11.77 13.74 3.80
C GLU A 222 11.26 12.58 4.65
N LEU A 223 12.16 11.69 5.04
CA LEU A 223 11.89 10.58 5.96
C LEU A 223 12.00 11.08 7.40
N ILE A 224 10.86 11.17 8.08
CA ILE A 224 10.82 11.61 9.49
C ILE A 224 11.09 10.44 10.44
N ALA A 225 10.48 9.28 10.18
CA ALA A 225 10.68 8.10 11.02
C ALA A 225 10.27 6.81 10.28
N VAL A 226 10.85 5.67 10.70
CA VAL A 226 10.41 4.32 10.33
C VAL A 226 10.41 3.46 11.59
N ASP A 227 9.22 3.05 12.04
CA ASP A 227 9.09 2.25 13.27
C ASP A 227 7.74 1.50 13.30
N THR A 228 7.47 0.78 14.38
CA THR A 228 6.17 0.14 14.64
C THR A 228 5.04 1.17 14.71
N PRO A 229 3.80 0.79 14.40
CA PRO A 229 2.64 1.70 14.53
C PRO A 229 2.54 2.30 15.92
N GLN A 230 2.79 1.52 16.98
CA GLN A 230 2.74 2.00 18.37
C GLN A 230 3.75 3.13 18.63
N SER A 231 4.98 2.99 18.14
CA SER A 231 6.02 4.01 18.26
C SER A 231 5.63 5.26 17.48
N ILE A 232 5.27 5.13 16.21
CA ILE A 232 4.93 6.24 15.32
C ILE A 232 3.73 7.03 15.85
N PHE A 233 2.61 6.36 16.19
CA PHE A 233 1.40 7.04 16.66
C PHE A 233 1.49 7.56 18.08
N SER A 234 2.50 7.14 18.86
CA SER A 234 2.78 7.71 20.18
C SER A 234 3.59 9.00 20.15
N ARG A 235 4.17 9.37 19.02
CA ARG A 235 4.97 10.61 18.87
C ARG A 235 4.17 11.84 19.27
N ALA A 236 4.85 12.80 19.89
CA ALA A 236 4.25 14.07 20.31
C ALA A 236 4.09 15.06 19.14
N ASP A 237 5.02 15.00 18.19
CA ASP A 237 5.11 15.87 17.02
C ASP A 237 4.29 15.37 15.79
N LEU A 238 3.55 14.27 15.91
CA LEU A 238 2.85 13.63 14.79
C LEU A 238 1.92 14.60 14.04
N THR A 239 1.21 15.47 14.77
CA THR A 239 0.30 16.45 14.19
C THR A 239 1.01 17.58 13.44
N GLU A 240 2.28 17.86 13.76
CA GLU A 240 3.11 18.83 13.03
C GLU A 240 3.40 18.34 11.61
N HIS A 241 3.42 17.01 11.41
CA HIS A 241 3.56 16.35 10.12
C HIS A 241 2.22 16.10 9.40
N GLY A 242 1.12 16.70 9.91
CA GLY A 242 -0.21 16.60 9.30
C GLY A 242 -0.84 15.20 9.39
N VAL A 243 -0.45 14.41 10.37
CA VAL A 243 -0.99 13.07 10.64
C VAL A 243 -1.66 13.05 12.01
N GLU A 244 -2.89 12.53 12.07
CA GLU A 244 -3.57 12.23 13.32
C GLU A 244 -3.40 10.76 13.70
N ALA A 245 -3.23 10.49 14.98
CA ALA A 245 -3.16 9.12 15.47
C ALA A 245 -4.56 8.46 15.38
N PRO A 246 -4.64 7.10 15.36
CA PRO A 246 -5.90 6.39 15.46
C PRO A 246 -6.75 6.87 16.66
N VAL A 247 -8.08 6.83 16.51
CA VAL A 247 -9.00 7.34 17.55
C VAL A 247 -8.75 6.72 18.93
N TYR A 248 -8.42 5.45 18.98
CA TYR A 248 -8.08 4.74 20.24
C TYR A 248 -6.82 5.31 20.90
N THR A 249 -5.83 5.65 20.09
CA THR A 249 -4.59 6.32 20.56
C THR A 249 -4.91 7.70 21.12
N GLN A 250 -5.75 8.48 20.42
CA GLN A 250 -6.14 9.82 20.87
C GLN A 250 -6.89 9.77 22.21
N ILE A 251 -7.86 8.86 22.35
CA ILE A 251 -8.59 8.65 23.62
C ILE A 251 -7.62 8.30 24.75
N CYS A 252 -6.73 7.35 24.51
CA CYS A 252 -5.76 6.92 25.53
C CYS A 252 -4.74 8.02 25.85
N LYS A 253 -4.36 8.87 24.89
CA LYS A 253 -3.53 10.07 25.15
C LYS A 253 -4.23 11.04 26.12
N ILE A 254 -5.52 11.34 25.87
CA ILE A 254 -6.31 12.23 26.75
C ILE A 254 -6.43 11.65 28.16
N LEU A 255 -6.60 10.35 28.30
CA LEU A 255 -6.75 9.66 29.58
C LEU A 255 -5.41 9.36 30.29
N GLY A 256 -4.29 9.62 29.65
CA GLY A 256 -2.94 9.29 30.15
C GLY A 256 -2.67 7.78 30.26
N LEU A 257 -3.41 6.96 29.49
CA LEU A 257 -3.32 5.50 29.53
C LEU A 257 -2.28 5.00 28.52
N LYS A 258 -1.15 4.54 29.02
CA LYS A 258 -0.05 3.95 28.24
C LYS A 258 0.18 2.50 28.66
N ASN A 259 0.67 1.69 27.74
CA ASN A 259 1.25 0.39 28.09
C ASN A 259 2.48 0.61 29.01
N LYS A 260 2.43 0.04 30.21
CA LYS A 260 3.47 0.24 31.25
C LYS A 260 4.82 -0.39 30.87
N VAL A 261 4.84 -1.36 29.97
CA VAL A 261 6.04 -2.06 29.56
C VAL A 261 6.74 -1.31 28.41
N THR A 262 5.96 -0.94 27.37
CA THR A 262 6.51 -0.29 26.16
C THR A 262 6.55 1.23 26.25
N GLY A 263 5.74 1.82 27.11
CA GLY A 263 5.55 3.27 27.23
C GLY A 263 4.73 3.88 26.07
N TYR A 264 4.25 3.06 25.12
CA TYR A 264 3.45 3.51 23.98
C TYR A 264 1.95 3.50 24.27
N TYR A 265 1.22 4.30 23.52
CA TYR A 265 -0.24 4.25 23.50
C TYR A 265 -0.74 3.09 22.65
N PRO A 266 -1.90 2.50 22.97
CA PRO A 266 -2.52 1.51 22.10
C PRO A 266 -2.94 2.15 20.77
N VAL A 267 -2.82 1.39 19.69
CA VAL A 267 -3.14 1.85 18.33
C VAL A 267 -4.33 1.13 17.71
N THR A 268 -4.76 0.03 18.32
CA THR A 268 -5.93 -0.75 17.90
C THR A 268 -6.99 -0.80 19.01
N LEU A 269 -8.25 -1.12 18.61
CA LEU A 269 -9.32 -1.34 19.57
C LEU A 269 -8.99 -2.46 20.55
N ALA A 270 -8.38 -3.55 20.08
CA ALA A 270 -8.01 -4.69 20.90
C ALA A 270 -7.01 -4.30 22.00
N GLU A 271 -5.94 -3.59 21.63
CA GLU A 271 -4.93 -3.09 22.58
C GLU A 271 -5.54 -2.10 23.60
N ALA A 272 -6.41 -1.19 23.12
CA ALA A 272 -7.06 -0.23 24.00
C ALA A 272 -7.95 -0.95 25.02
N ARG A 273 -8.76 -1.91 24.58
CA ARG A 273 -9.63 -2.71 25.44
C ARG A 273 -8.86 -3.48 26.51
N GLU A 274 -7.77 -4.12 26.12
CA GLU A 274 -6.89 -4.83 27.05
C GLU A 274 -6.34 -3.90 28.13
N LEU A 275 -5.86 -2.71 27.72
CA LEU A 275 -5.31 -1.72 28.65
C LEU A 275 -6.37 -1.20 29.64
N PHE A 276 -7.59 -0.92 29.18
CA PHE A 276 -8.69 -0.50 30.05
C PHE A 276 -9.04 -1.56 31.10
N LEU A 277 -9.10 -2.84 30.70
CA LEU A 277 -9.36 -3.95 31.61
C LEU A 277 -8.24 -4.09 32.67
N LEU A 278 -6.99 -3.93 32.27
CA LEU A 278 -5.84 -3.98 33.19
C LEU A 278 -5.86 -2.84 34.23
N GLU A 279 -6.43 -1.69 33.87
CA GLU A 279 -6.60 -0.54 34.80
C GLU A 279 -7.91 -0.60 35.60
N GLY A 280 -8.67 -1.71 35.53
CA GLY A 280 -9.92 -1.89 36.28
C GLY A 280 -11.04 -0.96 35.80
N ARG A 281 -11.01 -0.51 34.57
CA ARG A 281 -12.02 0.36 33.96
C ARG A 281 -12.91 -0.44 33.03
N ASP A 282 -14.22 -0.24 33.14
CA ASP A 282 -15.17 -0.84 32.20
C ASP A 282 -15.06 -0.17 30.82
N PHE A 283 -14.84 -0.99 29.79
CA PHE A 283 -14.79 -0.58 28.40
C PHE A 283 -16.17 -0.87 27.77
N ASN A 284 -17.15 -0.01 28.04
CA ASN A 284 -18.47 -0.05 27.41
C ASN A 284 -18.53 1.02 26.31
N LEU A 285 -18.21 0.62 25.08
CA LEU A 285 -18.47 1.37 23.85
C LEU A 285 -19.61 0.74 23.07
#